data_749865e29f5413647650f134b857404e
#
_entry.id   749865e29f5413647650f134b857404e
#
_cell.length_a   1.000
_cell.length_b   1.000
_cell.length_c   1.000
_cell.angle_alpha   90.00
_cell.angle_beta   90.00
_cell.angle_gamma   90.00
#
_symmetry.space_group_name_H-M   'P 1'
#
loop_
_entity.id
_entity.type
_entity.pdbx_description
1 polymer ?
#
loop_
_entity_poly.entity_id
_entity_poly.type
_entity_poly.pdbx_seq_one_letter_code
_entity_poly.pdbx_strand_id
1 'polypeptide(L)'
;LTQNIYDDAAFFEAYSRLPRSIHGLDGAPEWPALRALLPALEGRRVLDLGCGFGWFCRWAREQGAADVLGVDVSERMLARARAESPDPAITYVRADLERLDVAGAFDLVYSALAFHYVKDLAGLLARVHAALAPGGALVFSVEHPIYTAPASPGWSVDAAGRSVWPVAGYLDEGPRSTDWLAKGVIKQHRTIATYVDRLIDEGLAISHLDEWGPSEDQIAAHPEWVNERQRPPFLLVACRRGSG
;
A
#
# COMPACT_ATOMS: atom_id res chain seq x y z
N LEU A 1 -12.11 -4.24 -13.36
CA LEU A 1 -11.68 -2.89 -13.03
C LEU A 1 -11.76 -2.67 -11.52
N THR A 2 -10.75 -2.03 -10.96
CA THR A 2 -10.73 -1.60 -9.56
C THR A 2 -11.83 -0.58 -9.29
N GLN A 3 -12.47 -0.65 -8.13
CA GLN A 3 -13.42 0.39 -7.71
C GLN A 3 -12.69 1.73 -7.55
N ASN A 4 -13.12 2.76 -8.28
CA ASN A 4 -12.57 4.11 -8.11
C ASN A 4 -13.41 4.92 -7.11
N ILE A 5 -13.38 4.57 -5.83
CA ILE A 5 -14.08 5.30 -4.77
C ILE A 5 -13.45 6.67 -4.49
N TYR A 6 -12.17 6.85 -4.83
CA TYR A 6 -11.40 8.07 -4.55
C TYR A 6 -11.83 9.28 -5.41
N ASP A 7 -12.60 9.07 -6.48
CA ASP A 7 -13.22 10.15 -7.25
C ASP A 7 -14.61 10.54 -6.71
N ASP A 8 -15.17 9.80 -5.74
CA ASP A 8 -16.35 10.25 -4.99
C ASP A 8 -16.00 11.46 -4.14
N ALA A 9 -16.85 12.50 -4.20
CA ALA A 9 -16.54 13.77 -3.56
C ALA A 9 -16.49 13.69 -2.03
N ALA A 10 -17.42 12.95 -1.43
CA ALA A 10 -17.51 12.81 0.02
C ALA A 10 -16.36 11.96 0.56
N PHE A 11 -16.03 10.87 -0.15
CA PHE A 11 -14.89 10.03 0.17
C PHE A 11 -13.58 10.82 0.09
N PHE A 12 -13.36 11.54 -1.02
CA PHE A 12 -12.16 12.36 -1.23
C PHE A 12 -11.97 13.40 -0.14
N GLU A 13 -13.06 14.09 0.27
CA GLU A 13 -13.02 15.07 1.35
C GLU A 13 -12.64 14.41 2.69
N ALA A 14 -13.28 13.28 3.03
CA ALA A 14 -12.98 12.55 4.26
C ALA A 14 -11.54 12.01 4.25
N TYR A 15 -11.09 11.45 3.13
CA TYR A 15 -9.71 10.96 2.96
C TYR A 15 -8.69 12.09 3.12
N SER A 16 -8.98 13.28 2.57
CA SER A 16 -8.08 14.44 2.64
C SER A 16 -7.83 14.95 4.07
N ARG A 17 -8.65 14.53 5.04
CA ARG A 17 -8.52 14.89 6.47
C ARG A 17 -7.71 13.88 7.28
N LEU A 18 -7.32 12.74 6.70
CA LEU A 18 -6.51 11.75 7.40
C LEU A 18 -5.10 12.29 7.70
N PRO A 19 -4.46 11.87 8.81
CA PRO A 19 -3.10 12.28 9.13
C PRO A 19 -2.12 12.10 7.97
N ARG A 20 -2.16 10.94 7.27
CA ARG A 20 -1.32 10.67 6.09
C ARG A 20 -1.62 11.57 4.89
N SER A 21 -2.81 12.15 4.83
CA SER A 21 -3.19 13.09 3.76
C SER A 21 -2.78 14.53 4.08
N ILE A 22 -2.65 14.87 5.37
CA ILE A 22 -2.28 16.21 5.87
C ILE A 22 -0.77 16.32 6.05
N HIS A 23 -0.15 15.31 6.68
CA HIS A 23 1.26 15.30 7.06
C HIS A 23 2.11 14.39 6.16
N GLY A 24 1.52 13.84 5.10
CA GLY A 24 2.20 12.98 4.14
C GLY A 24 2.76 11.71 4.77
N LEU A 25 3.99 11.39 4.43
CA LEU A 25 4.65 10.18 4.91
C LEU A 25 4.84 10.17 6.44
N ASP A 26 5.08 11.32 7.04
CA ASP A 26 5.21 11.43 8.51
C ASP A 26 3.87 11.19 9.24
N GLY A 27 2.75 11.37 8.55
CA GLY A 27 1.41 11.02 9.05
C GLY A 27 1.04 9.55 8.88
N ALA A 28 1.92 8.71 8.30
CA ALA A 28 1.75 7.28 8.13
C ALA A 28 2.56 6.52 9.19
N PRO A 29 1.91 5.89 10.20
CA PRO A 29 2.63 5.30 11.34
C PRO A 29 3.58 4.16 10.94
N GLU A 30 3.30 3.47 9.83
CA GLU A 30 4.14 2.40 9.28
C GLU A 30 5.34 2.92 8.47
N TRP A 31 5.39 4.22 8.15
CA TRP A 31 6.40 4.78 7.26
C TRP A 31 7.86 4.53 7.70
N PRO A 32 8.24 4.70 8.98
CA PRO A 32 9.62 4.42 9.39
C PRO A 32 10.07 2.98 9.08
N ALA A 33 9.19 2.00 9.29
CA ALA A 33 9.47 0.59 8.98
C ALA A 33 9.52 0.36 7.46
N LEU A 34 8.55 0.90 6.72
CA LEU A 34 8.49 0.77 5.27
C LEU A 34 9.68 1.45 4.58
N ARG A 35 10.09 2.63 5.07
CA ARG A 35 11.27 3.36 4.60
C ARG A 35 12.56 2.54 4.79
N ALA A 36 12.69 1.81 5.91
CA ALA A 36 13.86 0.97 6.17
C ALA A 36 14.04 -0.18 5.18
N LEU A 37 12.99 -0.55 4.44
CA LEU A 37 13.03 -1.60 3.41
C LEU A 37 13.48 -1.07 2.04
N LEU A 38 13.50 0.25 1.85
CA LEU A 38 13.82 0.86 0.56
C LEU A 38 15.32 0.79 0.26
N PRO A 39 15.70 0.55 -0.99
CA PRO A 39 17.09 0.72 -1.43
C PRO A 39 17.48 2.22 -1.46
N ALA A 40 18.76 2.52 -1.62
CA ALA A 40 19.21 3.87 -1.95
C ALA A 40 18.61 4.30 -3.31
N LEU A 41 18.09 5.53 -3.38
CA LEU A 41 17.33 6.02 -4.55
C LEU A 41 18.16 6.92 -5.48
N GLU A 42 19.36 7.33 -5.09
CA GLU A 42 20.22 8.17 -5.92
C GLU A 42 20.38 7.62 -7.34
N GLY A 43 19.99 8.43 -8.34
CA GLY A 43 20.04 8.06 -9.75
C GLY A 43 19.07 6.98 -10.20
N ARG A 44 18.15 6.51 -9.34
CA ARG A 44 17.22 5.40 -9.61
C ARG A 44 15.96 5.85 -10.32
N ARG A 45 15.39 4.94 -11.10
CA ARG A 45 14.05 5.07 -11.70
C ARG A 45 13.02 4.39 -10.80
N VAL A 46 12.01 5.13 -10.40
CA VAL A 46 11.02 4.71 -9.41
C VAL A 46 9.62 4.69 -10.00
N LEU A 47 8.84 3.64 -9.72
CA LEU A 47 7.43 3.52 -10.04
C LEU A 47 6.63 3.43 -8.74
N ASP A 48 5.68 4.35 -8.55
CA ASP A 48 4.77 4.39 -7.39
C ASP A 48 3.35 3.99 -7.83
N LEU A 49 2.89 2.84 -7.38
CA LEU A 49 1.60 2.23 -7.74
C LEU A 49 0.54 2.52 -6.67
N GLY A 50 -0.46 3.32 -7.03
CA GLY A 50 -1.43 3.89 -6.11
C GLY A 50 -0.86 5.11 -5.40
N CYS A 51 -0.25 6.02 -6.17
CA CYS A 51 0.54 7.13 -5.64
C CYS A 51 -0.27 8.20 -4.88
N GLY A 52 -1.60 8.20 -5.00
CA GLY A 52 -2.48 9.14 -4.32
C GLY A 52 -2.08 10.59 -4.55
N PHE A 53 -1.81 11.35 -3.49
CA PHE A 53 -1.37 12.75 -3.54
C PHE A 53 0.12 12.92 -3.88
N GLY A 54 0.83 11.86 -4.28
CA GLY A 54 2.22 11.92 -4.72
C GLY A 54 3.26 12.16 -3.62
N TRP A 55 2.93 11.90 -2.36
CA TRP A 55 3.85 12.10 -1.24
C TRP A 55 5.15 11.30 -1.39
N PHE A 56 5.03 10.01 -1.73
CA PHE A 56 6.20 9.16 -1.95
C PHE A 56 6.98 9.59 -3.20
N CYS A 57 6.28 9.98 -4.26
CA CYS A 57 6.94 10.47 -5.49
C CYS A 57 7.84 11.68 -5.20
N ARG A 58 7.36 12.67 -4.44
CA ARG A 58 8.16 13.85 -4.05
C ARG A 58 9.33 13.46 -3.16
N TRP A 59 9.06 12.65 -2.14
CA TRP A 59 10.11 12.17 -1.24
C TRP A 59 11.20 11.39 -2.00
N ALA A 60 10.83 10.51 -2.94
CA ALA A 60 11.80 9.77 -3.75
C ALA A 60 12.72 10.71 -4.55
N ARG A 61 12.18 11.79 -5.09
CA ARG A 61 12.98 12.84 -5.74
C ARG A 61 13.92 13.56 -4.77
N GLU A 62 13.46 13.87 -3.58
CA GLU A 62 14.29 14.45 -2.50
C GLU A 62 15.44 13.49 -2.09
N GLN A 63 15.24 12.18 -2.25
CA GLN A 63 16.28 11.16 -2.05
C GLN A 63 17.17 10.93 -3.30
N GLY A 64 17.07 11.74 -4.33
CA GLY A 64 17.93 11.68 -5.50
C GLY A 64 17.47 10.73 -6.61
N ALA A 65 16.23 10.22 -6.59
CA ALA A 65 15.73 9.42 -7.70
C ALA A 65 15.83 10.20 -9.03
N ALA A 66 16.26 9.57 -10.12
CA ALA A 66 16.41 10.23 -11.43
C ALA A 66 15.05 10.58 -12.04
N ASP A 67 14.17 9.58 -12.09
CA ASP A 67 12.80 9.72 -12.60
C ASP A 67 11.82 9.01 -11.68
N VAL A 68 10.63 9.59 -11.51
CA VAL A 68 9.54 8.98 -10.76
C VAL A 68 8.27 8.96 -11.59
N LEU A 69 7.67 7.79 -11.74
CA LEU A 69 6.36 7.60 -12.33
C LEU A 69 5.34 7.25 -11.26
N GLY A 70 4.40 8.14 -10.98
CA GLY A 70 3.27 7.90 -10.10
C GLY A 70 2.03 7.47 -10.89
N VAL A 71 1.43 6.38 -10.49
CA VAL A 71 0.21 5.83 -11.13
C VAL A 71 -0.91 5.76 -10.10
N ASP A 72 -2.09 6.28 -10.47
CA ASP A 72 -3.30 6.15 -9.66
C ASP A 72 -4.54 6.04 -10.55
N VAL A 73 -5.60 5.43 -10.04
CA VAL A 73 -6.88 5.31 -10.75
C VAL A 73 -7.71 6.59 -10.66
N SER A 74 -7.49 7.40 -9.63
CA SER A 74 -8.25 8.60 -9.31
C SER A 74 -7.66 9.84 -9.96
N GLU A 75 -8.44 10.49 -10.82
CA GLU A 75 -8.02 11.78 -11.39
C GLU A 75 -7.98 12.89 -10.33
N ARG A 76 -8.84 12.85 -9.31
CA ARG A 76 -8.81 13.84 -8.21
C ARG A 76 -7.51 13.76 -7.41
N MET A 77 -7.03 12.53 -7.12
CA MET A 77 -5.74 12.31 -6.46
C MET A 77 -4.60 12.87 -7.31
N LEU A 78 -4.58 12.53 -8.58
CA LEU A 78 -3.53 12.96 -9.51
C LEU A 78 -3.54 14.46 -9.78
N ALA A 79 -4.71 15.10 -9.84
CA ALA A 79 -4.81 16.55 -9.99
C ALA A 79 -4.14 17.28 -8.82
N ARG A 80 -4.37 16.80 -7.57
CA ARG A 80 -3.69 17.34 -6.39
C ARG A 80 -2.20 17.01 -6.40
N ALA A 81 -1.81 15.77 -6.76
CA ALA A 81 -0.40 15.40 -6.86
C ALA A 81 0.37 16.31 -7.82
N ARG A 82 -0.17 16.58 -9.00
CA ARG A 82 0.43 17.50 -10.00
C ARG A 82 0.52 18.94 -9.48
N ALA A 83 -0.53 19.41 -8.80
CA ALA A 83 -0.52 20.78 -8.25
C ALA A 83 0.53 20.98 -7.15
N GLU A 84 0.84 19.93 -6.40
CA GLU A 84 1.82 19.95 -5.30
C GLU A 84 3.25 19.54 -5.74
N SER A 85 3.45 19.11 -6.99
CA SER A 85 4.73 18.56 -7.50
C SER A 85 5.17 19.28 -8.79
N PRO A 86 5.85 20.42 -8.70
CA PRO A 86 6.35 21.12 -9.88
C PRO A 86 7.62 20.49 -10.49
N ASP A 87 8.16 19.41 -9.93
CA ASP A 87 9.37 18.74 -10.42
C ASP A 87 9.08 18.03 -11.76
N PRO A 88 9.76 18.40 -12.89
CA PRO A 88 9.53 17.79 -14.19
C PRO A 88 9.98 16.33 -14.30
N ALA A 89 10.77 15.84 -13.34
CA ALA A 89 11.17 14.43 -13.28
C ALA A 89 10.12 13.54 -12.58
N ILE A 90 8.98 14.11 -12.15
CA ILE A 90 7.84 13.35 -11.67
C ILE A 90 6.75 13.38 -12.74
N THR A 91 6.40 12.19 -13.24
CA THR A 91 5.27 12.01 -14.16
C THR A 91 4.12 11.33 -13.43
N TYR A 92 2.90 11.87 -13.57
CA TYR A 92 1.68 11.27 -13.02
C TYR A 92 0.76 10.76 -14.13
N VAL A 93 0.43 9.47 -14.09
CA VAL A 93 -0.41 8.79 -15.09
C VAL A 93 -1.64 8.19 -14.44
N ARG A 94 -2.82 8.46 -15.02
CA ARG A 94 -4.05 7.78 -14.63
C ARG A 94 -4.10 6.39 -15.26
N ALA A 95 -4.08 5.35 -14.44
CA ALA A 95 -4.27 3.97 -14.88
C ALA A 95 -4.86 3.11 -13.75
N ASP A 96 -5.62 2.09 -14.16
CA ASP A 96 -6.05 1.03 -13.26
C ASP A 96 -4.93 -0.01 -13.14
N LEU A 97 -4.54 -0.35 -11.92
CA LEU A 97 -3.48 -1.33 -11.65
C LEU A 97 -3.79 -2.71 -12.23
N GLU A 98 -5.07 -3.06 -12.42
CA GLU A 98 -5.46 -4.30 -13.11
C GLU A 98 -5.16 -4.29 -14.60
N ARG A 99 -4.91 -3.12 -15.18
CA ARG A 99 -4.59 -2.93 -16.60
C ARG A 99 -3.32 -2.12 -16.79
N LEU A 100 -2.44 -2.17 -15.78
CA LEU A 100 -1.18 -1.47 -15.81
C LEU A 100 -0.37 -1.90 -17.05
N ASP A 101 -0.10 -0.95 -17.93
CA ASP A 101 0.79 -1.11 -19.07
C ASP A 101 1.90 -0.07 -18.93
N VAL A 102 2.99 -0.50 -18.30
CA VAL A 102 4.16 0.36 -18.06
C VAL A 102 5.39 -0.32 -18.63
N ALA A 103 5.86 0.23 -19.73
CA ALA A 103 7.14 -0.16 -20.30
C ALA A 103 8.28 0.56 -19.54
N GLY A 104 9.28 -0.20 -19.15
CA GLY A 104 10.48 0.40 -18.54
C GLY A 104 11.22 -0.57 -17.64
N ALA A 105 12.42 -0.19 -17.27
CA ALA A 105 13.24 -0.88 -16.29
C ALA A 105 13.33 0.02 -15.06
N PHE A 106 12.45 -0.22 -14.06
CA PHE A 106 12.46 0.50 -12.80
C PHE A 106 13.36 -0.21 -11.80
N ASP A 107 14.16 0.55 -11.08
CA ASP A 107 15.01 0.02 -10.01
C ASP A 107 14.20 -0.25 -8.74
N LEU A 108 13.11 0.52 -8.54
CA LEU A 108 12.16 0.34 -7.45
C LEU A 108 10.73 0.45 -7.98
N VAL A 109 9.90 -0.52 -7.63
CA VAL A 109 8.44 -0.40 -7.64
C VAL A 109 7.99 -0.30 -6.18
N TYR A 110 7.24 0.75 -5.87
CA TYR A 110 6.70 1.02 -4.55
C TYR A 110 5.17 1.03 -4.59
N SER A 111 4.54 0.61 -3.51
CA SER A 111 3.09 0.72 -3.35
C SER A 111 2.71 0.74 -1.88
N ALA A 112 1.99 1.75 -1.43
CA ALA A 112 1.48 1.82 -0.06
C ALA A 112 -0.05 1.70 -0.05
N LEU A 113 -0.55 0.65 0.59
CA LEU A 113 -1.98 0.42 0.85
C LEU A 113 -2.88 0.47 -0.42
N ALA A 114 -2.36 -0.03 -1.56
CA ALA A 114 -3.13 -0.08 -2.81
C ALA A 114 -3.44 -1.50 -3.30
N PHE A 115 -2.55 -2.48 -3.10
CA PHE A 115 -2.71 -3.82 -3.70
C PHE A 115 -3.91 -4.61 -3.16
N HIS A 116 -4.40 -4.31 -1.98
CA HIS A 116 -5.61 -4.94 -1.44
C HIS A 116 -6.91 -4.46 -2.13
N TYR A 117 -6.87 -3.46 -3.00
CA TYR A 117 -8.00 -3.10 -3.86
C TYR A 117 -8.01 -3.87 -5.19
N VAL A 118 -6.90 -4.48 -5.58
CA VAL A 118 -6.73 -5.17 -6.86
C VAL A 118 -7.27 -6.59 -6.78
N LYS A 119 -8.17 -6.96 -7.70
CA LYS A 119 -8.77 -8.30 -7.76
C LYS A 119 -7.80 -9.32 -8.34
N ASP A 120 -7.12 -8.99 -9.43
CA ASP A 120 -6.14 -9.86 -10.09
C ASP A 120 -4.72 -9.52 -9.61
N LEU A 121 -4.37 -9.99 -8.40
CA LEU A 121 -3.05 -9.77 -7.84
C LEU A 121 -1.94 -10.47 -8.67
N ALA A 122 -2.19 -11.70 -9.16
CA ALA A 122 -1.20 -12.42 -9.95
C ALA A 122 -0.85 -11.65 -11.24
N GLY A 123 -1.87 -11.21 -11.99
CA GLY A 123 -1.65 -10.39 -13.18
C GLY A 123 -0.97 -9.04 -12.87
N LEU A 124 -1.23 -8.41 -11.71
CA LEU A 124 -0.51 -7.21 -11.30
C LEU A 124 0.96 -7.53 -11.03
N LEU A 125 1.26 -8.59 -10.27
CA LEU A 125 2.64 -8.97 -9.92
C LEU A 125 3.45 -9.38 -11.16
N ALA A 126 2.85 -10.06 -12.15
CA ALA A 126 3.48 -10.34 -13.43
C ALA A 126 3.90 -9.04 -14.15
N ARG A 127 3.02 -8.03 -14.18
CA ARG A 127 3.32 -6.71 -14.77
C ARG A 127 4.41 -5.96 -13.98
N VAL A 128 4.35 -6.03 -12.65
CA VAL A 128 5.39 -5.46 -11.77
C VAL A 128 6.75 -6.13 -12.03
N HIS A 129 6.76 -7.48 -12.11
CA HIS A 129 8.00 -8.21 -12.44
C HIS A 129 8.56 -7.77 -13.80
N ALA A 130 7.72 -7.64 -14.83
CA ALA A 130 8.13 -7.18 -16.16
C ALA A 130 8.66 -5.74 -16.15
N ALA A 131 8.08 -4.86 -15.33
CA ALA A 131 8.49 -3.45 -15.19
C ALA A 131 9.80 -3.26 -14.41
N LEU A 132 10.15 -4.19 -13.50
CA LEU A 132 11.39 -4.12 -12.72
C LEU A 132 12.62 -4.38 -13.58
N ALA A 133 13.69 -3.64 -13.36
CA ALA A 133 15.01 -3.99 -13.84
C ALA A 133 15.52 -5.31 -13.21
N PRO A 134 16.44 -6.05 -13.84
CA PRO A 134 17.13 -7.15 -13.17
C PRO A 134 17.78 -6.68 -11.86
N GLY A 135 17.52 -7.37 -10.75
CA GLY A 135 17.93 -6.95 -9.39
C GLY A 135 17.11 -5.82 -8.78
N GLY A 136 16.13 -5.28 -9.49
CA GLY A 136 15.22 -4.24 -8.99
C GLY A 136 14.36 -4.73 -7.82
N ALA A 137 13.90 -3.80 -7.00
CA ALA A 137 13.13 -4.09 -5.79
C ALA A 137 11.64 -3.77 -5.96
N LEU A 138 10.78 -4.59 -5.37
CA LEU A 138 9.39 -4.28 -5.06
C LEU A 138 9.27 -4.10 -3.54
N VAL A 139 8.74 -2.96 -3.10
CA VAL A 139 8.42 -2.70 -1.69
C VAL A 139 6.98 -2.23 -1.60
N PHE A 140 6.17 -2.93 -0.82
CA PHE A 140 4.76 -2.57 -0.70
C PHE A 140 4.19 -2.82 0.69
N SER A 141 3.09 -2.15 0.99
CA SER A 141 2.24 -2.43 2.14
C SER A 141 0.81 -2.71 1.72
N VAL A 142 0.15 -3.56 2.49
CA VAL A 142 -1.30 -3.82 2.38
C VAL A 142 -1.92 -3.80 3.78
N GLU A 143 -3.23 -3.62 3.86
CA GLU A 143 -3.92 -3.96 5.10
C GLU A 143 -3.67 -5.44 5.42
N HIS A 144 -3.36 -5.71 6.68
CA HIS A 144 -3.00 -7.06 7.10
C HIS A 144 -4.16 -8.04 6.87
N PRO A 145 -3.90 -9.29 6.44
CA PRO A 145 -4.93 -10.30 6.25
C PRO A 145 -5.84 -10.53 7.47
N ILE A 146 -5.31 -10.44 8.69
CA ILE A 146 -6.11 -10.55 9.91
C ILE A 146 -7.11 -9.39 10.06
N TYR A 147 -6.77 -8.21 9.52
CA TYR A 147 -7.63 -7.04 9.51
C TYR A 147 -8.75 -7.17 8.47
N THR A 148 -8.42 -7.71 7.29
CA THR A 148 -9.37 -7.82 6.17
C THR A 148 -10.22 -9.10 6.20
N ALA A 149 -9.89 -10.10 7.04
CA ALA A 149 -10.60 -11.39 7.08
C ALA A 149 -12.09 -11.24 7.48
N PRO A 150 -12.45 -10.55 8.58
CA PRO A 150 -13.84 -10.49 9.00
C PRO A 150 -14.70 -9.71 8.00
N ALA A 151 -15.92 -10.20 7.75
CA ALA A 151 -16.89 -9.50 6.89
C ALA A 151 -17.34 -8.15 7.50
N SER A 152 -17.28 -8.03 8.82
CA SER A 152 -17.56 -6.79 9.57
C SER A 152 -16.39 -6.54 10.52
N PRO A 153 -15.31 -5.91 10.05
CA PRO A 153 -14.14 -5.64 10.86
C PRO A 153 -14.46 -4.66 11.99
N GLY A 154 -14.09 -4.99 13.22
CA GLY A 154 -14.31 -4.13 14.38
C GLY A 154 -13.85 -4.81 15.67
N TRP A 155 -13.48 -3.99 16.65
CA TRP A 155 -13.19 -4.42 17.99
C TRP A 155 -14.46 -4.87 18.70
N SER A 156 -14.37 -5.91 19.50
CA SER A 156 -15.42 -6.37 20.40
C SER A 156 -14.87 -6.55 21.81
N VAL A 157 -15.75 -6.76 22.78
CA VAL A 157 -15.36 -7.00 24.18
C VAL A 157 -15.75 -8.43 24.54
N ASP A 158 -14.81 -9.21 25.06
CA ASP A 158 -15.07 -10.57 25.54
C ASP A 158 -15.78 -10.58 26.91
N ALA A 159 -16.15 -11.78 27.38
CA ALA A 159 -16.82 -11.94 28.66
C ALA A 159 -16.00 -11.49 29.89
N ALA A 160 -14.70 -11.32 29.73
CA ALA A 160 -13.80 -10.81 30.76
C ALA A 160 -13.54 -9.30 30.66
N GLY A 161 -14.25 -8.61 29.76
CA GLY A 161 -14.10 -7.16 29.55
C GLY A 161 -12.86 -6.77 28.72
N ARG A 162 -12.20 -7.72 28.05
CA ARG A 162 -11.01 -7.46 27.24
C ARG A 162 -11.38 -7.10 25.81
N SER A 163 -10.72 -6.11 25.24
CA SER A 163 -10.82 -5.80 23.82
C SER A 163 -10.24 -6.94 22.99
N VAL A 164 -11.00 -7.47 22.04
CA VAL A 164 -10.58 -8.57 21.17
C VAL A 164 -10.94 -8.23 19.72
N TRP A 165 -10.11 -8.70 18.79
CA TRP A 165 -10.41 -8.63 17.36
C TRP A 165 -10.93 -9.98 16.90
N PRO A 166 -12.24 -10.12 16.58
CA PRO A 166 -12.79 -11.38 16.15
C PRO A 166 -12.36 -11.69 14.72
N VAL A 167 -11.59 -12.77 14.57
CA VAL A 167 -11.19 -13.28 13.26
C VAL A 167 -12.19 -14.35 12.82
N ALA A 168 -12.81 -14.14 11.67
CA ALA A 168 -13.70 -15.12 11.04
C ALA A 168 -13.47 -15.11 9.52
N GLY A 169 -13.58 -16.30 8.89
CA GLY A 169 -13.44 -16.42 7.44
C GLY A 169 -12.05 -16.13 6.91
N TYR A 170 -10.98 -16.37 7.70
CA TYR A 170 -9.61 -16.09 7.27
C TYR A 170 -9.17 -16.89 6.04
N LEU A 171 -9.67 -18.11 5.86
CA LEU A 171 -9.39 -18.92 4.67
C LEU A 171 -10.36 -18.67 3.52
N ASP A 172 -11.43 -17.91 3.74
CA ASP A 172 -12.43 -17.58 2.72
C ASP A 172 -11.98 -16.29 2.02
N GLU A 173 -11.11 -16.42 1.03
CA GLU A 173 -10.58 -15.28 0.28
C GLU A 173 -11.62 -14.66 -0.64
N GLY A 174 -11.41 -13.40 -1.03
CA GLY A 174 -12.23 -12.68 -1.97
C GLY A 174 -12.69 -11.30 -1.48
N PRO A 175 -13.71 -10.72 -2.13
CA PRO A 175 -14.11 -9.36 -1.84
C PRO A 175 -14.73 -9.22 -0.43
N ARG A 176 -14.37 -8.12 0.23
CA ARG A 176 -14.99 -7.61 1.46
C ARG A 176 -15.51 -6.21 1.19
N SER A 177 -16.78 -6.00 1.51
CA SER A 177 -17.37 -4.65 1.49
C SER A 177 -17.27 -4.06 2.88
N THR A 178 -16.63 -2.90 3.00
CA THR A 178 -16.42 -2.21 4.27
C THR A 178 -16.99 -0.80 4.23
N ASP A 179 -17.34 -0.26 5.40
CA ASP A 179 -17.83 1.11 5.55
C ASP A 179 -16.70 2.03 6.04
N TRP A 180 -15.55 2.00 5.33
CA TRP A 180 -14.40 2.86 5.64
C TRP A 180 -14.51 4.19 4.88
N LEU A 181 -14.65 5.31 5.61
CA LEU A 181 -14.87 6.68 5.09
C LEU A 181 -16.13 6.84 4.24
N ALA A 182 -16.56 5.80 3.53
CA ALA A 182 -17.82 5.71 2.79
C ALA A 182 -18.34 4.28 2.81
N LYS A 183 -19.63 4.11 2.52
CA LYS A 183 -20.25 2.77 2.43
C LYS A 183 -19.80 2.05 1.17
N GLY A 184 -19.61 0.72 1.30
CA GLY A 184 -19.40 -0.15 0.16
C GLY A 184 -18.01 -0.06 -0.47
N VAL A 185 -16.98 0.27 0.31
CA VAL A 185 -15.59 0.19 -0.13
C VAL A 185 -15.19 -1.27 -0.25
N ILE A 186 -14.82 -1.69 -1.47
CA ILE A 186 -14.48 -3.08 -1.75
C ILE A 186 -12.97 -3.28 -1.62
N LYS A 187 -12.58 -4.22 -0.77
CA LYS A 187 -11.20 -4.69 -0.60
C LYS A 187 -11.15 -6.19 -0.88
N GLN A 188 -10.00 -6.69 -1.30
CA GLN A 188 -9.78 -8.11 -1.55
C GLN A 188 -9.05 -8.71 -0.35
N HIS A 189 -9.76 -9.54 0.43
CA HIS A 189 -9.13 -10.34 1.46
C HIS A 189 -8.31 -11.46 0.81
N ARG A 190 -7.08 -11.61 1.25
CA ARG A 190 -6.17 -12.73 0.92
C ARG A 190 -5.42 -13.14 2.17
N THR A 191 -5.08 -14.42 2.27
CA THR A 191 -4.21 -14.90 3.34
C THR A 191 -2.76 -14.42 3.12
N ILE A 192 -1.93 -14.45 4.18
CA ILE A 192 -0.48 -14.21 4.04
C ILE A 192 0.11 -15.25 3.07
N ALA A 193 -0.31 -16.52 3.17
CA ALA A 193 0.14 -17.57 2.27
C ALA A 193 -0.09 -17.20 0.80
N THR A 194 -1.28 -16.70 0.45
CA THR A 194 -1.57 -16.29 -0.93
C THR A 194 -0.67 -15.14 -1.39
N TYR A 195 -0.39 -14.13 -0.54
CA TYR A 195 0.56 -13.08 -0.92
C TYR A 195 1.96 -13.64 -1.18
N VAL A 196 2.45 -14.53 -0.30
CA VAL A 196 3.77 -15.17 -0.41
C VAL A 196 3.85 -16.03 -1.67
N ASP A 197 2.87 -16.93 -1.88
CA ASP A 197 2.86 -17.84 -3.02
C ASP A 197 2.84 -17.09 -4.35
N ARG A 198 2.02 -16.02 -4.46
CA ARG A 198 1.96 -15.20 -5.69
C ARG A 198 3.27 -14.50 -5.99
N LEU A 199 4.00 -14.03 -4.97
CA LEU A 199 5.33 -13.44 -5.16
C LEU A 199 6.35 -14.48 -5.62
N ILE A 200 6.32 -15.68 -5.05
CA ILE A 200 7.20 -16.80 -5.43
C ILE A 200 6.89 -17.25 -6.86
N ASP A 201 5.61 -17.43 -7.20
CA ASP A 201 5.16 -17.86 -8.54
C ASP A 201 5.65 -16.90 -9.63
N GLU A 202 5.71 -15.60 -9.34
CA GLU A 202 6.20 -14.56 -10.26
C GLU A 202 7.73 -14.37 -10.21
N GLY A 203 8.46 -15.21 -9.49
CA GLY A 203 9.93 -15.12 -9.41
C GLY A 203 10.46 -13.90 -8.64
N LEU A 204 9.63 -13.33 -7.76
CA LEU A 204 10.00 -12.24 -6.86
C LEU A 204 10.55 -12.83 -5.56
N ALA A 205 11.84 -12.77 -5.35
CA ALA A 205 12.50 -13.29 -4.14
C ALA A 205 12.18 -12.39 -2.95
N ILE A 206 11.41 -12.89 -1.99
CA ILE A 206 11.06 -12.18 -0.76
C ILE A 206 12.33 -11.98 0.06
N SER A 207 12.67 -10.75 0.37
CA SER A 207 13.81 -10.38 1.22
C SER A 207 13.38 -9.95 2.63
N HIS A 208 12.12 -9.50 2.79
CA HIS A 208 11.57 -9.09 4.07
C HIS A 208 10.05 -9.22 4.07
N LEU A 209 9.51 -9.63 5.22
CA LEU A 209 8.08 -9.66 5.51
C LEU A 209 7.90 -9.24 6.97
N ASP A 210 7.08 -8.21 7.21
CA ASP A 210 6.81 -7.66 8.53
C ASP A 210 5.30 -7.53 8.75
N GLU A 211 4.82 -8.17 9.81
CA GLU A 211 3.44 -7.99 10.31
C GLU A 211 3.45 -6.77 11.24
N TRP A 212 3.40 -5.59 10.66
CA TRP A 212 3.63 -4.33 11.34
C TRP A 212 2.55 -4.00 12.37
N GLY A 213 2.99 -3.57 13.55
CA GLY A 213 2.19 -2.94 14.58
C GLY A 213 2.98 -1.83 15.27
N PRO A 214 2.31 -0.89 15.99
CA PRO A 214 2.98 0.24 16.60
C PRO A 214 4.01 -0.19 17.65
N SER A 215 5.15 0.50 17.68
CA SER A 215 6.19 0.34 18.70
C SER A 215 5.72 0.88 20.05
N GLU A 216 6.48 0.57 21.13
CA GLU A 216 6.21 1.11 22.46
C GLU A 216 6.28 2.64 22.48
N ASP A 217 7.24 3.24 21.78
CA ASP A 217 7.38 4.69 21.67
C ASP A 217 6.18 5.32 20.93
N GLN A 218 5.71 4.66 19.87
CA GLN A 218 4.52 5.11 19.14
C GLN A 218 3.26 5.01 20.02
N ILE A 219 3.12 3.95 20.83
CA ILE A 219 2.01 3.84 21.79
C ILE A 219 2.11 4.88 22.91
N ALA A 220 3.32 5.18 23.38
CA ALA A 220 3.52 6.23 24.38
C ALA A 220 3.09 7.62 23.84
N ALA A 221 3.34 7.88 22.56
CA ALA A 221 2.89 9.10 21.87
C ALA A 221 1.40 9.08 21.51
N HIS A 222 0.83 7.89 21.25
CA HIS A 222 -0.53 7.63 20.79
C HIS A 222 -1.17 6.50 21.60
N PRO A 223 -1.57 6.73 22.87
CA PRO A 223 -2.11 5.69 23.74
C PRO A 223 -3.35 4.98 23.20
N GLU A 224 -4.10 5.63 22.32
CA GLU A 224 -5.25 5.04 21.62
C GLU A 224 -4.89 3.87 20.71
N TRP A 225 -3.61 3.71 20.33
CA TRP A 225 -3.13 2.61 19.49
C TRP A 225 -2.75 1.34 20.27
N VAL A 226 -2.91 1.31 21.58
CA VAL A 226 -2.52 0.15 22.41
C VAL A 226 -3.13 -1.16 21.92
N ASN A 227 -4.37 -1.14 21.45
CA ASN A 227 -5.05 -2.32 20.93
C ASN A 227 -4.48 -2.79 19.58
N GLU A 228 -3.82 -1.93 18.80
CA GLU A 228 -3.22 -2.31 17.53
C GLU A 228 -2.05 -3.31 17.69
N ARG A 229 -1.55 -3.51 18.90
CA ARG A 229 -0.58 -4.59 19.22
C ARG A 229 -1.21 -5.98 19.34
N GLN A 230 -2.54 -6.06 19.45
CA GLN A 230 -3.24 -7.34 19.52
C GLN A 230 -3.51 -7.92 18.12
N ARG A 231 -3.45 -7.09 17.09
CA ARG A 231 -3.50 -7.48 15.69
C ARG A 231 -2.66 -6.50 14.85
N PRO A 232 -1.81 -6.98 13.94
CA PRO A 232 -1.10 -6.09 13.03
C PRO A 232 -2.09 -5.42 12.06
N PRO A 233 -2.09 -4.08 11.92
CA PRO A 233 -2.93 -3.41 10.94
C PRO A 233 -2.40 -3.54 9.50
N PHE A 234 -1.08 -3.70 9.33
CA PHE A 234 -0.45 -3.73 8.02
C PHE A 234 0.50 -4.91 7.86
N LEU A 235 0.61 -5.40 6.62
CA LEU A 235 1.65 -6.31 6.17
C LEU A 235 2.60 -5.53 5.26
N LEU A 236 3.88 -5.49 5.60
CA LEU A 236 4.94 -4.86 4.81
C LEU A 236 5.79 -5.94 4.15
N VAL A 237 6.07 -5.77 2.87
CA VAL A 237 6.81 -6.77 2.10
C VAL A 237 7.86 -6.10 1.24
N ALA A 238 9.06 -6.66 1.21
CA ALA A 238 10.09 -6.32 0.25
C ALA A 238 10.53 -7.57 -0.51
N CYS A 239 10.65 -7.41 -1.83
CA CYS A 239 11.06 -8.46 -2.75
C CYS A 239 12.11 -7.93 -3.73
N ARG A 240 12.80 -8.84 -4.41
CA ARG A 240 13.69 -8.50 -5.52
C ARG A 240 13.41 -9.37 -6.73
N ARG A 241 13.47 -8.76 -7.91
CA ARG A 241 13.57 -9.48 -9.16
C ARG A 241 14.98 -10.12 -9.27
N GLY A 242 15.06 -11.39 -9.64
CA GLY A 242 16.35 -12.06 -9.89
C GLY A 242 17.21 -11.27 -10.88
N SER A 243 18.53 -11.41 -10.77
CA SER A 243 19.48 -10.72 -11.66
C SER A 243 19.56 -11.32 -13.07
N GLY A 244 18.84 -12.44 -13.35
CA GLY A 244 18.82 -13.13 -14.64
C GLY A 244 20.07 -13.98 -14.83
#